data_b9a76f1d59709bbd3b33d68cb507c548
#
_entry.id   b9a76f1d59709bbd3b33d68cb507c548
#
_cell.length_a   1.000
_cell.length_b   1.000
_cell.length_c   1.000
_cell.angle_alpha   90.00
_cell.angle_beta   90.00
_cell.angle_gamma   90.00
#
_symmetry.space_group_name_H-M   'P 1'
#
loop_
_entity.id
_entity.type
_entity.pdbx_description
1 polymer ?
#
loop_
_entity_poly.entity_id
_entity_poly.type
_entity_poly.pdbx_seq_one_letter_code
_entity_poly.pdbx_strand_id
1 'polypeptide(L)'
;DPGRRVYVRRLSFVGNAKTEDEVLRREMRQFEDAPANTSLIDLSRERLQRLGYFSNVQADTERVPGSEDLVDVEYEVEEQPSGSIGANVGYSDASGAIFGANVSQNNFRGTGNRVSFSLSRSAIRDSYSFSHYNPYYTLDGVSRGFSLFHSEIDFDETRISSYAADRSGGSVTFGYPISEYSRLSFGGTFERTDVQSGDY
;
A
#
# COMPACT_ATOMS: atom_id res chain seq x y z
N ASP A 1 -40.47 -5.55 21.53
CA ASP A 1 -40.53 -6.64 20.55
C ASP A 1 -39.25 -6.60 19.74
N PRO A 2 -38.37 -7.61 19.82
CA PRO A 2 -37.23 -7.65 18.92
C PRO A 2 -37.78 -7.86 17.53
N GLY A 3 -37.70 -6.83 16.69
CA GLY A 3 -38.15 -6.86 15.30
C GLY A 3 -37.62 -8.07 14.54
N ARG A 4 -38.26 -8.43 13.42
CA ARG A 4 -37.80 -9.53 12.56
C ARG A 4 -36.36 -9.30 12.15
N ARG A 5 -35.56 -10.36 12.14
CA ARG A 5 -34.16 -10.32 11.63
C ARG A 5 -34.20 -10.05 10.14
N VAL A 6 -33.48 -9.05 9.72
CA VAL A 6 -33.28 -8.69 8.32
C VAL A 6 -31.94 -9.22 7.86
N TYR A 7 -31.88 -9.77 6.65
CA TYR A 7 -30.67 -10.35 6.08
C TYR A 7 -30.21 -9.55 4.87
N VAL A 8 -28.89 -9.49 4.65
CA VAL A 8 -28.33 -8.86 3.46
C VAL A 8 -28.43 -9.83 2.30
N ARG A 9 -29.16 -9.45 1.27
CA ARG A 9 -29.29 -10.24 0.03
C ARG A 9 -28.06 -10.04 -0.85
N ARG A 10 -27.61 -8.79 -1.02
CA ARG A 10 -26.55 -8.43 -1.95
C ARG A 10 -25.74 -7.25 -1.42
N LEU A 11 -24.41 -7.31 -1.71
CA LEU A 11 -23.48 -6.18 -1.60
C LEU A 11 -23.12 -5.70 -3.00
N SER A 12 -23.39 -4.44 -3.30
CA SER A 12 -23.01 -3.79 -4.57
C SER A 12 -22.04 -2.64 -4.34
N PHE A 13 -21.22 -2.38 -5.36
CA PHE A 13 -20.24 -1.29 -5.36
C PHE A 13 -20.49 -0.43 -6.61
N VAL A 14 -20.48 0.88 -6.42
CA VAL A 14 -20.70 1.86 -7.49
C VAL A 14 -19.63 2.95 -7.39
N GLY A 15 -19.14 3.42 -8.54
CA GLY A 15 -18.13 4.49 -8.60
C GLY A 15 -16.68 4.01 -8.67
N ASN A 16 -16.40 2.72 -8.54
CA ASN A 16 -15.06 2.14 -8.63
C ASN A 16 -14.64 1.88 -10.08
N ALA A 17 -14.45 2.95 -10.86
CA ALA A 17 -14.12 2.85 -12.29
C ALA A 17 -12.75 2.21 -12.58
N LYS A 18 -11.77 2.36 -11.67
CA LYS A 18 -10.40 1.83 -11.79
C LYS A 18 -10.13 0.70 -10.82
N THR A 19 -10.67 0.80 -9.61
CA THR A 19 -10.45 -0.17 -8.54
C THR A 19 -11.27 -1.41 -8.80
N GLU A 20 -10.64 -2.57 -8.79
CA GLU A 20 -11.30 -3.86 -8.98
C GLU A 20 -12.26 -4.15 -7.83
N ASP A 21 -13.43 -4.74 -8.13
CA ASP A 21 -14.44 -5.13 -7.13
C ASP A 21 -13.87 -6.00 -6.00
N GLU A 22 -12.92 -6.88 -6.34
CA GLU A 22 -12.23 -7.74 -5.38
C GLU A 22 -11.54 -6.93 -4.28
N VAL A 23 -10.98 -5.76 -4.63
CA VAL A 23 -10.32 -4.85 -3.67
C VAL A 23 -11.31 -4.29 -2.65
N LEU A 24 -12.55 -4.01 -3.07
CA LEU A 24 -13.60 -3.55 -2.17
C LEU A 24 -14.16 -4.72 -1.36
N ARG A 25 -14.45 -5.85 -2.01
CA ARG A 25 -15.06 -7.03 -1.36
C ARG A 25 -14.22 -7.59 -0.20
N ARG A 26 -12.90 -7.64 -0.34
CA ARG A 26 -12.00 -8.12 0.73
C ARG A 26 -11.98 -7.24 1.98
N GLU A 27 -12.42 -5.98 1.85
CA GLU A 27 -12.55 -5.07 3.00
C GLU A 27 -13.87 -5.22 3.74
N MET A 28 -14.84 -5.95 3.19
CA MET A 28 -16.15 -6.11 3.80
C MET A 28 -16.09 -6.93 5.09
N ARG A 29 -16.90 -6.52 6.06
CA ARG A 29 -17.15 -7.24 7.32
C ARG A 29 -18.61 -7.64 7.45
N GLN A 30 -19.51 -6.94 6.77
CA GLN A 30 -20.85 -7.42 6.50
C GLN A 30 -20.79 -8.32 5.27
N PHE A 31 -21.40 -9.50 5.34
CA PHE A 31 -21.46 -10.47 4.24
C PHE A 31 -22.87 -10.63 3.73
N GLU A 32 -22.99 -11.06 2.48
CA GLU A 32 -24.24 -11.53 1.88
C GLU A 32 -24.74 -12.77 2.64
N ASP A 33 -26.04 -12.99 2.68
CA ASP A 33 -26.74 -14.04 3.41
C ASP A 33 -26.58 -14.01 4.95
N ALA A 34 -25.93 -12.99 5.48
CA ALA A 34 -25.76 -12.78 6.91
C ALA A 34 -26.82 -11.79 7.46
N PRO A 35 -27.16 -11.86 8.76
CA PRO A 35 -28.01 -10.85 9.38
C PRO A 35 -27.43 -9.45 9.18
N ALA A 36 -28.26 -8.51 8.75
CA ALA A 36 -27.85 -7.13 8.57
C ALA A 36 -27.46 -6.50 9.90
N ASN A 37 -26.24 -5.98 9.97
CA ASN A 37 -25.67 -5.35 11.15
C ASN A 37 -25.07 -4.00 10.78
N THR A 38 -25.71 -2.92 11.23
CA THR A 38 -25.30 -1.55 10.94
C THR A 38 -23.81 -1.31 11.34
N SER A 39 -23.39 -1.85 12.48
CA SER A 39 -22.00 -1.70 12.91
C SER A 39 -20.99 -2.37 11.98
N LEU A 40 -21.35 -3.51 11.36
CA LEU A 40 -20.49 -4.17 10.37
C LEU A 40 -20.52 -3.47 9.01
N ILE A 41 -21.64 -2.88 8.64
CA ILE A 41 -21.78 -2.03 7.44
C ILE A 41 -20.89 -0.78 7.61
N ASP A 42 -21.00 -0.09 8.75
CA ASP A 42 -20.16 1.08 9.05
C ASP A 42 -18.68 0.73 9.12
N LEU A 43 -18.33 -0.38 9.74
CA LEU A 43 -16.93 -0.84 9.79
C LEU A 43 -16.40 -1.12 8.37
N SER A 44 -17.20 -1.73 7.50
CA SER A 44 -16.82 -1.96 6.10
C SER A 44 -16.60 -0.64 5.36
N ARG A 45 -17.48 0.34 5.54
CA ARG A 45 -17.35 1.70 4.99
C ARG A 45 -16.06 2.37 5.47
N GLU A 46 -15.78 2.33 6.78
CA GLU A 46 -14.54 2.89 7.34
C GLU A 46 -13.27 2.21 6.81
N ARG A 47 -13.34 0.90 6.58
CA ARG A 47 -12.22 0.15 6.00
C ARG A 47 -11.94 0.61 4.56
N LEU A 48 -12.96 0.77 3.74
CA LEU A 48 -12.83 1.34 2.40
C LEU A 48 -12.23 2.76 2.44
N GLN A 49 -12.72 3.60 3.35
CA GLN A 49 -12.20 4.97 3.51
C GLN A 49 -10.71 4.97 3.90
N ARG A 50 -10.28 4.03 4.75
CA ARG A 50 -8.87 3.90 5.19
C ARG A 50 -7.91 3.45 4.09
N LEU A 51 -8.38 2.88 2.98
CA LEU A 51 -7.52 2.53 1.85
C LEU A 51 -6.84 3.75 1.22
N GLY A 52 -7.46 4.93 1.33
CA GLY A 52 -6.95 6.17 0.72
C GLY A 52 -7.08 6.21 -0.81
N TYR A 53 -7.90 5.33 -1.40
CA TYR A 53 -8.19 5.31 -2.83
C TYR A 53 -9.43 6.12 -3.17
N PHE A 54 -10.23 6.44 -2.17
CA PHE A 54 -11.51 7.11 -2.28
C PHE A 54 -11.54 8.41 -1.48
N SER A 55 -12.05 9.48 -2.09
CA SER A 55 -12.29 10.76 -1.42
C SER A 55 -13.53 10.68 -0.53
N ASN A 56 -14.53 9.90 -0.94
CA ASN A 56 -15.75 9.68 -0.22
C ASN A 56 -16.21 8.21 -0.34
N VAL A 57 -16.81 7.69 0.73
CA VAL A 57 -17.44 6.37 0.77
C VAL A 57 -18.74 6.47 1.54
N GLN A 58 -19.84 6.16 0.88
CA GLN A 58 -21.18 6.10 1.47
C GLN A 58 -21.67 4.66 1.45
N ALA A 59 -22.55 4.31 2.38
CA ALA A 59 -23.19 3.00 2.44
C ALA A 59 -24.67 3.21 2.63
N ASP A 60 -25.44 2.77 1.66
CA ASP A 60 -26.90 2.84 1.65
C ASP A 60 -27.49 1.44 1.79
N THR A 61 -28.62 1.37 2.50
CA THR A 61 -29.33 0.11 2.74
C THR A 61 -30.74 0.26 2.25
N GLU A 62 -31.09 -0.51 1.23
CA GLU A 62 -32.41 -0.50 0.63
C GLU A 62 -33.18 -1.82 0.88
N ARG A 63 -34.46 -1.73 1.16
CA ARG A 63 -35.30 -2.90 1.29
C ARG A 63 -35.58 -3.51 -0.07
N VAL A 64 -35.50 -4.84 -0.16
CA VAL A 64 -35.82 -5.55 -1.39
C VAL A 64 -37.34 -5.53 -1.61
N PRO A 65 -37.81 -5.01 -2.75
CA PRO A 65 -39.25 -5.01 -3.08
C PRO A 65 -39.83 -6.43 -3.04
N GLY A 66 -40.94 -6.59 -2.29
CA GLY A 66 -41.61 -7.89 -2.15
C GLY A 66 -41.05 -8.82 -1.09
N SER A 67 -40.04 -8.39 -0.34
CA SER A 67 -39.51 -9.10 0.83
C SER A 67 -39.58 -8.22 2.08
N GLU A 68 -39.99 -8.81 3.21
CA GLU A 68 -40.03 -8.10 4.48
C GLU A 68 -38.75 -8.20 5.28
N ASP A 69 -37.86 -9.16 4.93
CA ASP A 69 -36.69 -9.59 5.69
C ASP A 69 -35.36 -9.54 4.93
N LEU A 70 -35.36 -8.96 3.70
CA LEU A 70 -34.18 -8.78 2.88
C LEU A 70 -33.86 -7.32 2.61
N VAL A 71 -32.56 -7.01 2.64
CA VAL A 71 -32.01 -5.71 2.25
C VAL A 71 -30.83 -5.89 1.30
N ASP A 72 -30.67 -4.94 0.41
CA ASP A 72 -29.45 -4.75 -0.37
C ASP A 72 -28.62 -3.64 0.27
N VAL A 73 -27.31 -3.80 0.28
CA VAL A 73 -26.38 -2.78 0.74
C VAL A 73 -25.52 -2.34 -0.44
N GLU A 74 -25.56 -1.05 -0.75
CA GLU A 74 -24.78 -0.44 -1.80
C GLU A 74 -23.70 0.45 -1.18
N TYR A 75 -22.45 0.25 -1.60
CA TYR A 75 -21.34 1.13 -1.27
C TYR A 75 -21.05 2.00 -2.48
N GLU A 76 -21.34 3.28 -2.37
CA GLU A 76 -20.99 4.29 -3.35
C GLU A 76 -19.61 4.88 -2.98
N VAL A 77 -18.68 4.80 -3.91
CA VAL A 77 -17.31 5.29 -3.73
C VAL A 77 -16.96 6.34 -4.77
N GLU A 78 -16.21 7.35 -4.36
CA GLU A 78 -15.66 8.36 -5.25
C GLU A 78 -14.14 8.22 -5.29
N GLU A 79 -13.61 7.78 -6.43
CA GLU A 79 -12.16 7.56 -6.58
C GLU A 79 -11.38 8.86 -6.59
N GLN A 80 -10.20 8.83 -5.96
CA GLN A 80 -9.24 9.93 -5.97
C GLN A 80 -7.87 9.49 -6.49
N PRO A 81 -7.04 10.43 -6.98
CA PRO A 81 -5.66 10.12 -7.34
C PRO A 81 -4.91 9.52 -6.13
N SER A 82 -4.37 8.32 -6.32
CA SER A 82 -3.65 7.57 -5.28
C SER A 82 -2.14 7.48 -5.55
N GLY A 83 -1.64 8.26 -6.50
CA GLY A 83 -0.23 8.39 -6.82
C GLY A 83 0.39 9.68 -6.32
N SER A 84 1.69 9.66 -6.10
CA SER A 84 2.48 10.84 -5.77
C SER A 84 3.80 10.83 -6.53
N ILE A 85 4.22 12.02 -6.96
CA ILE A 85 5.53 12.28 -7.56
C ILE A 85 6.16 13.39 -6.74
N GLY A 86 7.38 13.17 -6.28
CA GLY A 86 8.18 14.14 -5.54
C GLY A 86 9.54 14.32 -6.17
N ALA A 87 10.07 15.53 -6.06
CA ALA A 87 11.45 15.85 -6.36
C ALA A 87 11.99 16.78 -5.27
N ASN A 88 13.24 16.60 -4.92
CA ASN A 88 13.93 17.43 -3.95
C ASN A 88 15.33 17.77 -4.42
N VAL A 89 15.77 18.97 -4.05
CA VAL A 89 17.13 19.45 -4.29
C VAL A 89 17.66 19.98 -2.97
N GLY A 90 18.88 19.61 -2.65
CA GLY A 90 19.57 20.07 -1.43
C GLY A 90 21.06 20.32 -1.70
N TYR A 91 21.72 20.90 -0.71
CA TYR A 91 23.16 21.06 -0.70
C TYR A 91 23.71 20.73 0.68
N SER A 92 24.84 20.05 0.70
CA SER A 92 25.58 19.72 1.92
C SER A 92 27.08 19.95 1.64
N ASP A 93 27.79 20.51 2.61
CA ASP A 93 29.25 20.72 2.47
C ASP A 93 30.03 19.40 2.28
N ALA A 94 29.49 18.29 2.79
CA ALA A 94 30.11 16.97 2.68
C ALA A 94 29.76 16.25 1.36
N SER A 95 28.55 16.47 0.82
CA SER A 95 28.02 15.70 -0.31
C SER A 95 27.76 16.54 -1.55
N GLY A 96 28.05 17.85 -1.50
CA GLY A 96 27.74 18.78 -2.60
C GLY A 96 26.24 18.94 -2.84
N ALA A 97 25.87 19.12 -4.10
CA ALA A 97 24.50 19.16 -4.52
C ALA A 97 23.86 17.77 -4.44
N ILE A 98 22.64 17.70 -3.91
CA ILE A 98 21.86 16.47 -3.75
C ILE A 98 20.58 16.63 -4.55
N PHE A 99 20.28 15.65 -5.40
CA PHE A 99 19.06 15.58 -6.18
C PHE A 99 18.32 14.29 -5.81
N GLY A 100 17.02 14.40 -5.57
CA GLY A 100 16.19 13.23 -5.31
C GLY A 100 14.90 13.29 -6.11
N ALA A 101 14.40 12.12 -6.47
CA ALA A 101 13.07 11.96 -7.05
C ALA A 101 12.44 10.68 -6.53
N ASN A 102 11.14 10.74 -6.33
CA ASN A 102 10.36 9.57 -5.94
C ASN A 102 9.01 9.55 -6.68
N VAL A 103 8.59 8.36 -7.03
CA VAL A 103 7.26 8.08 -7.59
C VAL A 103 6.66 6.96 -6.78
N SER A 104 5.43 7.15 -6.32
CA SER A 104 4.67 6.12 -5.62
C SER A 104 3.26 6.06 -6.16
N GLN A 105 2.76 4.87 -6.40
CA GLN A 105 1.39 4.62 -6.81
C GLN A 105 0.77 3.61 -5.87
N ASN A 106 -0.21 4.04 -5.09
CA ASN A 106 -1.10 3.16 -4.37
C ASN A 106 -2.20 2.69 -5.34
N ASN A 107 -2.78 1.53 -5.07
CA ASN A 107 -3.80 0.95 -5.95
C ASN A 107 -3.32 0.84 -7.42
N PHE A 108 -2.12 0.30 -7.62
CA PHE A 108 -1.53 0.16 -8.94
C PHE A 108 -2.42 -0.70 -9.85
N ARG A 109 -2.87 -0.12 -10.95
CA ARG A 109 -3.82 -0.73 -11.90
C ARG A 109 -5.14 -1.19 -11.28
N GLY A 110 -5.58 -0.62 -10.16
CA GLY A 110 -6.83 -1.01 -9.51
C GLY A 110 -6.75 -2.25 -8.62
N THR A 111 -5.60 -2.88 -8.50
CA THR A 111 -5.40 -4.15 -7.77
C THR A 111 -5.20 -3.98 -6.26
N GLY A 112 -5.16 -2.75 -5.76
CA GLY A 112 -4.84 -2.45 -4.36
C GLY A 112 -3.36 -2.61 -4.02
N ASN A 113 -2.50 -2.93 -4.98
CA ASN A 113 -1.06 -3.02 -4.76
C ASN A 113 -0.41 -1.63 -4.71
N ARG A 114 0.66 -1.52 -3.96
CA ARG A 114 1.50 -0.31 -3.95
C ARG A 114 2.81 -0.58 -4.67
N VAL A 115 3.19 0.32 -5.56
CA VAL A 115 4.49 0.33 -6.24
C VAL A 115 5.16 1.66 -5.97
N SER A 116 6.44 1.64 -5.62
CA SER A 116 7.22 2.87 -5.48
C SER A 116 8.64 2.70 -6.03
N PHE A 117 9.13 3.81 -6.56
CA PHE A 117 10.51 3.94 -7.04
C PHE A 117 11.08 5.23 -6.48
N SER A 118 12.32 5.19 -5.99
CA SER A 118 13.05 6.37 -5.57
C SER A 118 14.48 6.34 -6.08
N LEU A 119 14.98 7.51 -6.38
CA LEU A 119 16.38 7.75 -6.70
C LEU A 119 16.89 8.95 -5.89
N SER A 120 18.16 8.89 -5.51
CA SER A 120 18.88 10.01 -4.92
C SER A 120 20.30 10.01 -5.45
N ARG A 121 20.78 11.18 -5.82
CA ARG A 121 22.13 11.38 -6.36
C ARG A 121 22.82 12.55 -5.68
N SER A 122 24.07 12.35 -5.31
CA SER A 122 24.98 13.39 -4.80
C SER A 122 26.38 13.17 -5.34
N ALA A 123 27.34 14.05 -4.99
CA ALA A 123 28.74 13.87 -5.40
C ALA A 123 29.36 12.56 -4.87
N ILE A 124 28.90 12.09 -3.69
CA ILE A 124 29.50 10.93 -3.00
C ILE A 124 28.58 9.70 -2.95
N ARG A 125 27.33 9.81 -3.37
CA ARG A 125 26.37 8.68 -3.28
C ARG A 125 25.28 8.75 -4.33
N ASP A 126 25.16 7.66 -5.06
CA ASP A 126 23.99 7.36 -5.89
C ASP A 126 23.19 6.24 -5.24
N SER A 127 21.86 6.37 -5.19
CA SER A 127 20.97 5.38 -4.58
C SER A 127 19.69 5.22 -5.40
N TYR A 128 19.31 3.98 -5.61
CA TYR A 128 18.11 3.58 -6.33
C TYR A 128 17.36 2.55 -5.50
N SER A 129 16.06 2.70 -5.39
CA SER A 129 15.24 1.68 -4.75
C SER A 129 13.91 1.50 -5.49
N PHE A 130 13.46 0.26 -5.50
CA PHE A 130 12.16 -0.15 -6.01
C PHE A 130 11.46 -0.98 -4.94
N SER A 131 10.18 -0.75 -4.71
CA SER A 131 9.39 -1.58 -3.82
C SER A 131 8.01 -1.88 -4.39
N HIS A 132 7.52 -3.05 -4.07
CA HIS A 132 6.17 -3.51 -4.37
C HIS A 132 5.57 -4.11 -3.10
N TYR A 133 4.33 -3.74 -2.80
CA TYR A 133 3.60 -4.23 -1.65
C TYR A 133 2.19 -4.66 -2.06
N ASN A 134 1.86 -5.92 -1.76
CA ASN A 134 0.52 -6.48 -1.92
C ASN A 134 -0.08 -6.69 -0.51
N PRO A 135 -1.13 -5.93 -0.13
CA PRO A 135 -1.75 -6.06 1.19
C PRO A 135 -2.54 -7.35 1.38
N TYR A 136 -2.96 -8.01 0.30
CA TYR A 136 -3.72 -9.25 0.28
C TYR A 136 -3.08 -10.25 -0.71
N TYR A 137 -1.88 -10.70 -0.38
CA TYR A 137 -1.20 -11.74 -1.15
C TYR A 137 -1.93 -13.08 -1.08
N THR A 138 -2.60 -13.33 0.05
CA THR A 138 -3.54 -14.44 0.23
C THR A 138 -4.93 -13.92 0.59
N LEU A 139 -5.94 -14.75 0.39
CA LEU A 139 -7.33 -14.42 0.74
C LEU A 139 -7.52 -14.11 2.22
N ASP A 140 -6.71 -14.72 3.09
CA ASP A 140 -6.73 -14.49 4.54
C ASP A 140 -6.08 -13.15 4.97
N GLY A 141 -5.67 -12.32 4.01
CA GLY A 141 -5.12 -11.00 4.28
C GLY A 141 -3.64 -10.98 4.68
N VAL A 142 -2.90 -12.05 4.38
CA VAL A 142 -1.43 -12.04 4.51
C VAL A 142 -0.89 -11.08 3.46
N SER A 143 -0.13 -10.08 3.88
CA SER A 143 0.52 -9.15 2.96
C SER A 143 1.91 -9.64 2.57
N ARG A 144 2.35 -9.24 1.37
CA ARG A 144 3.71 -9.47 0.89
C ARG A 144 4.31 -8.17 0.34
N GLY A 145 5.46 -7.79 0.88
CA GLY A 145 6.31 -6.76 0.34
C GLY A 145 7.59 -7.34 -0.21
N PHE A 146 8.11 -6.76 -1.28
CA PHE A 146 9.49 -6.94 -1.68
C PHE A 146 10.10 -5.60 -2.07
N SER A 147 11.41 -5.46 -1.84
CA SER A 147 12.16 -4.31 -2.28
C SER A 147 13.49 -4.73 -2.87
N LEU A 148 13.96 -3.93 -3.82
CA LEU A 148 15.29 -4.02 -4.42
C LEU A 148 15.95 -2.67 -4.21
N PHE A 149 17.23 -2.69 -3.90
CA PHE A 149 18.01 -1.46 -3.75
C PHE A 149 19.42 -1.63 -4.31
N HIS A 150 19.93 -0.51 -4.78
CA HIS A 150 21.31 -0.37 -5.23
C HIS A 150 21.83 0.98 -4.76
N SER A 151 23.04 1.02 -4.21
CA SER A 151 23.70 2.25 -3.79
C SER A 151 25.19 2.16 -4.06
N GLU A 152 25.70 3.16 -4.72
CA GLU A 152 27.13 3.39 -4.94
C GLU A 152 27.59 4.52 -4.03
N ILE A 153 28.70 4.32 -3.34
CA ILE A 153 29.33 5.34 -2.50
C ILE A 153 30.77 5.49 -2.94
N ASP A 154 31.14 6.71 -3.30
CA ASP A 154 32.50 7.07 -3.69
C ASP A 154 32.95 8.29 -2.88
N PHE A 155 33.96 8.12 -2.05
CA PHE A 155 34.57 9.19 -1.24
C PHE A 155 35.81 9.79 -1.86
N ASP A 156 36.27 9.30 -3.02
CA ASP A 156 37.51 9.77 -3.65
C ASP A 156 37.44 11.26 -4.05
N GLU A 157 36.24 11.75 -4.41
CA GLU A 157 36.02 13.17 -4.72
C GLU A 157 36.15 14.11 -3.52
N THR A 158 36.03 13.61 -2.28
CA THR A 158 36.04 14.46 -1.07
C THR A 158 37.39 14.60 -0.40
N ARG A 159 38.44 13.89 -0.88
CA ARG A 159 39.81 13.83 -0.28
C ARG A 159 39.81 13.39 1.19
N ILE A 160 38.76 12.80 1.70
CA ILE A 160 38.67 12.37 3.10
C ILE A 160 39.12 10.92 3.25
N SER A 161 38.87 10.08 2.21
CA SER A 161 39.24 8.66 2.21
C SER A 161 39.15 8.10 0.78
N SER A 162 40.14 7.31 0.37
CA SER A 162 40.08 6.56 -0.91
C SER A 162 39.30 5.26 -0.70
N TYR A 163 37.97 5.39 -0.65
CA TYR A 163 37.11 4.27 -0.38
C TYR A 163 35.84 4.37 -1.26
N ALA A 164 35.56 3.32 -2.01
CA ALA A 164 34.33 3.16 -2.76
C ALA A 164 33.62 1.88 -2.31
N ALA A 165 32.30 1.91 -2.24
CA ALA A 165 31.50 0.76 -1.88
C ALA A 165 30.21 0.70 -2.70
N ASP A 166 30.05 -0.43 -3.38
CA ASP A 166 28.82 -0.77 -4.08
C ASP A 166 27.99 -1.70 -3.21
N ARG A 167 26.76 -1.32 -2.96
CA ARG A 167 25.83 -2.06 -2.13
C ARG A 167 24.57 -2.37 -2.93
N SER A 168 24.26 -3.65 -3.08
CA SER A 168 23.05 -4.11 -3.78
C SER A 168 22.35 -5.15 -2.95
N GLY A 169 21.05 -5.14 -2.99
CA GLY A 169 20.30 -6.13 -2.25
C GLY A 169 18.80 -6.13 -2.52
N GLY A 170 18.15 -7.02 -1.82
CA GLY A 170 16.69 -7.12 -1.85
C GLY A 170 16.15 -7.66 -0.54
N SER A 171 14.91 -7.33 -0.25
CA SER A 171 14.20 -7.83 0.92
C SER A 171 12.83 -8.36 0.53
N VAL A 172 12.36 -9.34 1.31
CA VAL A 172 10.99 -9.84 1.25
C VAL A 172 10.41 -9.81 2.65
N THR A 173 9.20 -9.30 2.77
CA THR A 173 8.48 -9.19 4.05
C THR A 173 7.08 -9.73 3.88
N PHE A 174 6.63 -10.53 4.86
CA PHE A 174 5.26 -11.01 4.97
C PHE A 174 4.64 -10.44 6.24
N GLY A 175 3.38 -10.04 6.15
CA GLY A 175 2.62 -9.55 7.29
C GLY A 175 1.35 -10.37 7.49
N TYR A 176 1.23 -11.02 8.64
CA TYR A 176 0.07 -11.81 9.04
C TYR A 176 -0.87 -10.98 9.92
N PRO A 177 -2.16 -10.80 9.56
CA PRO A 177 -3.11 -10.08 10.38
C PRO A 177 -3.49 -10.93 11.60
N ILE A 178 -3.26 -10.40 12.82
CA ILE A 178 -3.67 -11.05 14.07
C ILE A 178 -5.05 -10.55 14.50
N SER A 179 -5.34 -9.27 14.25
CA SER A 179 -6.62 -8.63 14.53
C SER A 179 -6.87 -7.48 13.55
N GLU A 180 -8.01 -6.82 13.66
CA GLU A 180 -8.34 -5.62 12.85
C GLU A 180 -7.28 -4.51 12.92
N TYR A 181 -6.54 -4.43 14.05
CA TYR A 181 -5.59 -3.34 14.32
C TYR A 181 -4.16 -3.82 14.52
N SER A 182 -3.92 -5.14 14.49
CA SER A 182 -2.61 -5.73 14.80
C SER A 182 -2.15 -6.67 13.70
N ARG A 183 -0.90 -6.52 13.28
CA ARG A 183 -0.26 -7.37 12.28
C ARG A 183 1.12 -7.79 12.76
N LEU A 184 1.44 -9.06 12.63
CA LEU A 184 2.78 -9.60 12.82
C LEU A 184 3.50 -9.60 11.48
N SER A 185 4.69 -9.00 11.41
CA SER A 185 5.49 -9.00 10.21
C SER A 185 6.83 -9.70 10.43
N PHE A 186 7.25 -10.48 9.45
CA PHE A 186 8.54 -11.12 9.41
C PHE A 186 9.11 -11.04 7.98
N GLY A 187 10.42 -10.99 7.87
CA GLY A 187 11.06 -10.87 6.57
C GLY A 187 12.54 -11.17 6.63
N GLY A 188 13.15 -11.22 5.46
CA GLY A 188 14.57 -11.39 5.27
C GLY A 188 15.13 -10.40 4.27
N THR A 189 16.36 -9.99 4.48
CA THR A 189 17.12 -9.13 3.57
C THR A 189 18.37 -9.86 3.14
N PHE A 190 18.63 -9.85 1.84
CA PHE A 190 19.90 -10.25 1.26
C PHE A 190 20.61 -9.00 0.74
N GLU A 191 21.87 -8.87 1.10
CA GLU A 191 22.69 -7.73 0.72
C GLU A 191 24.08 -8.21 0.33
N ARG A 192 24.60 -7.62 -0.73
CA ARG A 192 25.99 -7.74 -1.15
C ARG A 192 26.63 -6.36 -1.13
N THR A 193 27.78 -6.28 -0.49
CA THR A 193 28.61 -5.08 -0.45
C THR A 193 29.98 -5.41 -1.04
N ASP A 194 30.33 -4.74 -2.10
CA ASP A 194 31.65 -4.79 -2.72
C ASP A 194 32.41 -3.52 -2.32
N VAL A 195 33.54 -3.68 -1.66
CA VAL A 195 34.36 -2.58 -1.14
C VAL A 195 35.68 -2.51 -1.91
N GLN A 196 35.96 -1.34 -2.46
CA GLN A 196 37.24 -1.04 -3.10
C GLN A 196 38.00 -0.04 -2.23
N SER A 197 39.17 -0.43 -1.77
CA SER A 197 40.11 0.51 -1.13
C SER A 197 41.10 1.03 -2.19
N GLY A 198 41.24 2.34 -2.27
CA GLY A 198 42.30 2.93 -3.10
C GLY A 198 43.68 2.56 -2.57
N ASP A 199 44.59 2.23 -3.46
CA ASP A 199 46.02 2.04 -3.11
C ASP A 199 46.62 3.41 -2.76
N TYR A 200 47.39 3.45 -1.68
CA TYR A 200 48.23 4.59 -1.31
C TYR A 200 49.49 4.63 -2.16
#